data_f175914528eedc2148ed76be4297023b
#
_entry.id   f175914528eedc2148ed76be4297023b
#
_cell.length_a   1.000
_cell.length_b   1.000
_cell.length_c   1.000
_cell.angle_alpha   90.00
_cell.angle_beta   90.00
_cell.angle_gamma   90.00
#
_symmetry.space_group_name_H-M   'P 1'
#
loop_
_entity.id
_entity.type
_entity.pdbx_description
1 polymer ?
#
loop_
_entity_poly.entity_id
_entity_poly.type
_entity_poly.pdbx_seq_one_letter_code
_entity_poly.pdbx_strand_id
1 'polypeptide(L)'
;MVLLMLERFLGIGIFDPALGGDPVLYQHFFWFYSHPAVYIMILPAFGIISEIIPVHSRKKIWGYKFIAYSTLSIAFIGFLVWGHHMFTSGQSVFSQIVFSFITYFVGIPTGVKIFSWILTMYKGQVSFTPPMFYALAFLFLFTIGGLTGIFLGAVALDIHLHDTYFVVAHFHYVMQGGTIVAFLGGLHHWWPKSFGVMYNPVSYTHLRAHETEA
;
A
#
# COMPACT_ATOMS: atom_id res chain seq x y z
N MET A 1 8.96 -0.91 21.92
CA MET A 1 10.42 -0.78 22.18
C MET A 1 10.74 -0.82 23.67
N VAL A 2 10.21 0.08 24.53
CA VAL A 2 10.52 0.10 25.97
C VAL A 2 10.27 -1.25 26.65
N LEU A 3 9.09 -1.85 26.46
CA LEU A 3 8.77 -3.16 27.04
C LEU A 3 9.74 -4.26 26.59
N LEU A 4 10.14 -4.28 25.34
CA LEU A 4 11.12 -5.24 24.82
C LEU A 4 12.52 -5.02 25.41
N MET A 5 12.90 -3.75 25.66
CA MET A 5 14.15 -3.44 26.38
C MET A 5 14.10 -3.89 27.84
N LEU A 6 12.97 -3.67 28.53
CA LEU A 6 12.78 -4.14 29.90
C LEU A 6 12.90 -5.68 29.99
N GLU A 7 12.28 -6.39 29.04
CA GLU A 7 12.40 -7.85 28.97
C GLU A 7 13.85 -8.28 28.79
N ARG A 8 14.55 -7.70 27.81
CA ARG A 8 15.92 -8.09 27.46
C ARG A 8 16.96 -7.74 28.55
N PHE A 9 16.82 -6.58 29.18
CA PHE A 9 17.81 -6.11 30.17
C PHE A 9 17.49 -6.52 31.60
N LEU A 10 16.21 -6.64 31.95
CA LEU A 10 15.80 -6.93 33.34
C LEU A 10 15.24 -8.36 33.50
N GLY A 11 15.11 -9.13 32.44
CA GLY A 11 14.56 -10.49 32.50
C GLY A 11 13.08 -10.54 32.90
N ILE A 12 12.33 -9.45 32.69
CA ILE A 12 10.91 -9.39 33.03
C ILE A 12 10.13 -10.06 31.88
N GLY A 13 9.39 -11.13 32.19
CA GLY A 13 8.58 -11.85 31.17
C GLY A 13 7.36 -11.05 30.71
N ILE A 14 7.51 -10.31 29.63
CA ILE A 14 6.42 -9.54 29.00
C ILE A 14 5.93 -10.26 27.73
N PHE A 15 6.83 -10.67 26.87
CA PHE A 15 6.56 -11.28 25.58
C PHE A 15 7.10 -12.71 25.45
N ASP A 16 8.24 -12.99 26.11
CA ASP A 16 8.90 -14.30 26.03
C ASP A 16 8.17 -15.32 26.92
N PRO A 17 7.58 -16.39 26.33
CA PRO A 17 6.88 -17.42 27.09
C PRO A 17 7.81 -18.17 28.05
N ALA A 18 9.11 -18.25 27.79
CA ALA A 18 10.08 -18.86 28.75
C ALA A 18 10.20 -18.08 30.06
N LEU A 19 9.87 -16.80 30.05
CA LEU A 19 9.84 -15.91 31.20
C LEU A 19 8.41 -15.66 31.73
N GLY A 20 7.41 -16.38 31.21
CA GLY A 20 6.00 -16.19 31.54
C GLY A 20 5.30 -15.05 30.78
N GLY A 21 5.89 -14.55 29.70
CA GLY A 21 5.33 -13.53 28.83
C GLY A 21 4.38 -14.09 27.77
N ASP A 22 3.73 -13.18 27.03
CA ASP A 22 2.78 -13.49 25.97
C ASP A 22 3.26 -12.98 24.59
N PRO A 23 3.67 -13.86 23.67
CA PRO A 23 4.10 -13.47 22.32
C PRO A 23 2.94 -12.90 21.48
N VAL A 24 1.69 -13.23 21.78
CA VAL A 24 0.52 -12.68 21.07
C VAL A 24 0.36 -11.19 21.42
N LEU A 25 0.63 -10.82 22.67
CA LEU A 25 0.66 -9.42 23.09
C LEU A 25 1.69 -8.61 22.29
N TYR A 26 2.89 -9.18 22.03
CA TYR A 26 3.87 -8.54 21.15
C TYR A 26 3.31 -8.33 19.74
N GLN A 27 2.64 -9.32 19.15
CA GLN A 27 2.04 -9.20 17.82
C GLN A 27 0.98 -8.10 17.77
N HIS A 28 0.14 -7.94 18.79
CA HIS A 28 -0.82 -6.85 18.87
C HIS A 28 -0.16 -5.49 18.85
N PHE A 29 0.85 -5.24 19.67
CA PHE A 29 1.60 -3.98 19.69
C PHE A 29 2.32 -3.72 18.36
N PHE A 30 2.93 -4.75 17.78
CA PHE A 30 3.64 -4.65 16.52
C PHE A 30 2.69 -4.26 15.38
N TRP A 31 1.59 -4.97 15.23
CA TRP A 31 0.65 -4.74 14.11
C TRP A 31 -0.23 -3.53 14.29
N PHE A 32 -0.52 -3.12 15.52
CA PHE A 32 -1.20 -1.85 15.79
C PHE A 32 -0.43 -0.64 15.22
N TYR A 33 0.89 -0.73 15.15
CA TYR A 33 1.73 0.24 14.46
C TYR A 33 1.98 -0.16 12.99
N SER A 34 2.37 -1.39 12.71
CA SER A 34 2.92 -1.77 11.40
C SER A 34 1.87 -1.82 10.29
N HIS A 35 0.59 -2.06 10.61
CA HIS A 35 -0.45 -1.92 9.60
C HIS A 35 -0.71 -0.45 9.22
N PRO A 36 -0.91 0.50 10.16
CA PRO A 36 -0.90 1.93 9.82
C PRO A 36 0.36 2.38 9.06
N ALA A 37 1.52 1.82 9.36
CA ALA A 37 2.77 2.15 8.68
C ALA A 37 2.70 1.86 7.17
N VAL A 38 2.07 0.76 6.73
CA VAL A 38 1.91 0.47 5.29
C VAL A 38 0.97 1.47 4.61
N TYR A 39 -0.02 2.00 5.33
CA TYR A 39 -0.84 3.09 4.82
C TYR A 39 -0.09 4.43 4.77
N ILE A 40 0.79 4.71 5.74
CA ILE A 40 1.69 5.88 5.70
C ILE A 40 2.58 5.85 4.45
N MET A 41 3.00 4.66 4.00
CA MET A 41 3.77 4.51 2.77
C MET A 41 2.93 4.72 1.50
N ILE A 42 1.72 4.15 1.44
CA ILE A 42 0.94 4.16 0.19
C ILE A 42 0.12 5.45 -0.02
N LEU A 43 -0.32 6.13 1.03
CA LEU A 43 -1.13 7.35 0.88
C LEU A 43 -0.40 8.49 0.16
N PRO A 44 0.89 8.78 0.42
CA PRO A 44 1.66 9.71 -0.39
C PRO A 44 1.76 9.29 -1.86
N ALA A 45 1.93 7.99 -2.14
CA ALA A 45 1.92 7.47 -3.52
C ALA A 45 0.60 7.76 -4.23
N PHE A 46 -0.55 7.61 -3.55
CA PHE A 46 -1.86 8.01 -4.10
C PHE A 46 -1.93 9.51 -4.42
N GLY A 47 -1.29 10.35 -3.60
CA GLY A 47 -1.15 11.78 -3.87
C GLY A 47 -0.37 12.04 -5.16
N ILE A 48 0.79 11.42 -5.32
CA ILE A 48 1.64 11.53 -6.53
C ILE A 48 0.85 11.13 -7.78
N ILE A 49 0.17 9.99 -7.76
CA ILE A 49 -0.64 9.50 -8.89
C ILE A 49 -1.79 10.45 -9.21
N SER A 50 -2.41 11.02 -8.17
CA SER A 50 -3.49 12.01 -8.33
C SER A 50 -3.04 13.34 -8.92
N GLU A 51 -1.74 13.65 -8.91
CA GLU A 51 -1.15 14.79 -9.60
C GLU A 51 -0.72 14.43 -11.03
N ILE A 52 -0.11 13.26 -11.25
CA ILE A 52 0.41 12.85 -12.55
C ILE A 52 -0.73 12.65 -13.55
N ILE A 53 -1.76 11.85 -13.19
CA ILE A 53 -2.83 11.47 -14.12
C ILE A 53 -3.58 12.67 -14.70
N PRO A 54 -4.03 13.67 -13.92
CA PRO A 54 -4.73 14.84 -14.47
C PRO A 54 -3.90 15.64 -15.46
N VAL A 55 -2.63 15.90 -15.12
CA VAL A 55 -1.71 16.68 -15.96
C VAL A 55 -1.49 15.99 -17.29
N HIS A 56 -1.17 14.69 -17.27
CA HIS A 56 -0.87 13.92 -18.47
C HIS A 56 -2.10 13.44 -19.25
N SER A 57 -3.32 13.61 -18.68
CA SER A 57 -4.59 13.42 -19.36
C SER A 57 -5.23 14.73 -19.84
N ARG A 58 -4.61 15.88 -19.53
CA ARG A 58 -5.12 17.24 -19.78
C ARG A 58 -6.53 17.44 -19.26
N LYS A 59 -6.84 16.89 -18.08
CA LYS A 59 -8.16 16.99 -17.43
C LYS A 59 -8.02 17.32 -15.95
N LYS A 60 -9.06 17.89 -15.39
CA LYS A 60 -9.19 17.99 -13.94
C LYS A 60 -9.46 16.60 -13.36
N ILE A 61 -8.94 16.35 -12.16
CA ILE A 61 -9.18 15.08 -11.48
C ILE A 61 -10.69 14.88 -11.27
N TRP A 62 -11.16 13.72 -11.63
CA TRP A 62 -12.57 13.37 -11.47
C TRP A 62 -12.85 13.03 -10.00
N GLY A 63 -13.91 13.66 -9.46
CA GLY A 63 -14.37 13.33 -8.11
C GLY A 63 -13.39 13.70 -6.98
N TYR A 64 -12.75 14.88 -7.04
CA TYR A 64 -11.78 15.34 -6.02
C TYR A 64 -12.24 15.09 -4.57
N LYS A 65 -13.52 15.45 -4.27
CA LYS A 65 -14.06 15.21 -2.92
C LYS A 65 -14.10 13.74 -2.54
N PHE A 66 -14.44 12.85 -3.48
CA PHE A 66 -14.43 11.40 -3.25
C PHE A 66 -13.02 10.89 -2.97
N ILE A 67 -12.01 11.38 -3.69
CA ILE A 67 -10.59 11.04 -3.45
C ILE A 67 -10.15 11.55 -2.07
N ALA A 68 -10.50 12.77 -1.70
CA ALA A 68 -10.15 13.34 -0.40
C ALA A 68 -10.78 12.55 0.76
N TYR A 69 -12.10 12.34 0.71
CA TYR A 69 -12.78 11.56 1.75
C TYR A 69 -12.34 10.10 1.79
N SER A 70 -12.05 9.47 0.65
CA SER A 70 -11.52 8.11 0.62
C SER A 70 -10.15 8.03 1.28
N THR A 71 -9.29 9.05 1.11
CA THR A 71 -7.98 9.13 1.79
C THR A 71 -8.13 9.16 3.30
N LEU A 72 -9.02 10.03 3.80
CA LEU A 72 -9.31 10.13 5.24
C LEU A 72 -9.92 8.82 5.78
N SER A 73 -10.82 8.20 5.02
CA SER A 73 -11.44 6.92 5.40
C SER A 73 -10.39 5.81 5.50
N ILE A 74 -9.48 5.70 4.52
CA ILE A 74 -8.39 4.71 4.56
C ILE A 74 -7.50 4.95 5.77
N ALA A 75 -7.11 6.20 6.03
CA ALA A 75 -6.27 6.54 7.18
C ALA A 75 -6.94 6.13 8.50
N PHE A 76 -8.23 6.44 8.67
CA PHE A 76 -8.97 6.10 9.89
C PHE A 76 -9.19 4.59 10.05
N ILE A 77 -9.73 3.92 9.02
CA ILE A 77 -10.02 2.47 9.07
C ILE A 77 -8.73 1.69 9.24
N GLY A 78 -7.61 2.14 8.63
CA GLY A 78 -6.31 1.51 8.74
C GLY A 78 -5.81 1.30 10.16
N PHE A 79 -6.23 2.10 11.13
CA PHE A 79 -5.93 1.88 12.55
C PHE A 79 -6.79 0.78 13.22
N LEU A 80 -7.85 0.32 12.57
CA LEU A 80 -8.82 -0.59 13.16
C LEU A 80 -8.68 -2.04 12.66
N VAL A 81 -7.78 -2.31 11.71
CA VAL A 81 -7.76 -3.59 10.97
C VAL A 81 -6.55 -4.48 11.27
N TRP A 82 -5.65 -4.10 12.17
CA TRP A 82 -4.37 -4.78 12.39
C TRP A 82 -4.50 -6.28 12.70
N GLY A 83 -5.63 -6.72 13.29
CA GLY A 83 -5.82 -8.11 13.72
C GLY A 83 -5.91 -9.11 12.57
N HIS A 84 -6.06 -8.66 11.31
CA HIS A 84 -5.99 -9.56 10.15
C HIS A 84 -4.58 -10.15 9.93
N HIS A 85 -3.54 -9.53 10.48
CA HIS A 85 -2.20 -10.12 10.49
C HIS A 85 -2.03 -11.24 11.52
N MET A 86 -3.07 -11.54 12.29
CA MET A 86 -3.00 -12.43 13.44
C MET A 86 -4.10 -13.52 13.40
N PHE A 87 -4.68 -13.81 12.24
CA PHE A 87 -5.77 -14.79 12.15
C PHE A 87 -5.39 -16.19 12.63
N THR A 88 -4.12 -16.56 12.51
CA THR A 88 -3.60 -17.87 12.98
C THR A 88 -2.95 -17.82 14.36
N SER A 89 -2.99 -16.68 15.07
CA SER A 89 -2.36 -16.50 16.38
C SER A 89 -3.19 -16.97 17.59
N GLY A 90 -4.31 -17.67 17.36
CA GLY A 90 -5.20 -18.11 18.42
C GLY A 90 -6.26 -17.08 18.81
N GLN A 91 -6.57 -16.09 17.97
CA GLN A 91 -7.69 -15.18 18.19
C GLN A 91 -9.02 -15.92 18.31
N SER A 92 -9.94 -15.38 19.10
CA SER A 92 -11.31 -15.89 19.14
C SER A 92 -12.01 -15.77 17.77
N VAL A 93 -12.92 -16.67 17.47
CA VAL A 93 -13.71 -16.65 16.22
C VAL A 93 -14.43 -15.32 16.05
N PHE A 94 -14.94 -14.74 17.12
CA PHE A 94 -15.57 -13.43 17.09
C PHE A 94 -14.60 -12.33 16.66
N SER A 95 -13.39 -12.30 17.23
CA SER A 95 -12.33 -11.36 16.86
C SER A 95 -11.94 -11.52 15.39
N GLN A 96 -11.73 -12.73 14.92
CA GLN A 96 -11.40 -13.02 13.52
C GLN A 96 -12.48 -12.49 12.55
N ILE A 97 -13.75 -12.71 12.85
CA ILE A 97 -14.88 -12.24 12.02
C ILE A 97 -14.91 -10.71 12.01
N VAL A 98 -14.76 -10.05 13.15
CA VAL A 98 -14.77 -8.59 13.26
C VAL A 98 -13.61 -7.97 12.46
N PHE A 99 -12.37 -8.45 12.65
CA PHE A 99 -11.23 -7.94 11.89
C PHE A 99 -11.34 -8.22 10.40
N SER A 100 -11.82 -9.41 10.00
CA SER A 100 -12.07 -9.73 8.59
C SER A 100 -13.10 -8.76 7.99
N PHE A 101 -14.22 -8.54 8.66
CA PHE A 101 -15.28 -7.65 8.20
C PHE A 101 -14.79 -6.20 8.04
N ILE A 102 -14.12 -5.64 9.06
CA ILE A 102 -13.59 -4.26 8.99
C ILE A 102 -12.53 -4.14 7.90
N THR A 103 -11.69 -5.17 7.70
CA THR A 103 -10.67 -5.18 6.66
C THR A 103 -11.28 -5.04 5.25
N TYR A 104 -12.41 -5.66 4.97
CA TYR A 104 -13.12 -5.48 3.69
C TYR A 104 -13.54 -4.02 3.44
N PHE A 105 -13.88 -3.28 4.48
CA PHE A 105 -14.25 -1.87 4.33
C PHE A 105 -13.12 -0.99 3.80
N VAL A 106 -11.85 -1.35 3.99
CA VAL A 106 -10.71 -0.63 3.39
C VAL A 106 -10.72 -0.74 1.86
N GLY A 107 -11.23 -1.83 1.32
CA GLY A 107 -11.35 -2.02 -0.13
C GLY A 107 -12.26 -1.01 -0.81
N ILE A 108 -13.32 -0.54 -0.14
CA ILE A 108 -14.30 0.39 -0.72
C ILE A 108 -13.65 1.74 -1.06
N PRO A 109 -13.07 2.50 -0.10
CA PRO A 109 -12.44 3.78 -0.41
C PRO A 109 -11.22 3.63 -1.34
N THR A 110 -10.52 2.49 -1.30
CA THR A 110 -9.43 2.20 -2.23
C THR A 110 -9.95 2.04 -3.65
N GLY A 111 -11.05 1.30 -3.84
CA GLY A 111 -11.72 1.17 -5.14
C GLY A 111 -12.20 2.51 -5.71
N VAL A 112 -12.75 3.38 -4.86
CA VAL A 112 -13.16 4.74 -5.25
C VAL A 112 -11.99 5.51 -5.89
N LYS A 113 -10.76 5.38 -5.35
CA LYS A 113 -9.58 6.04 -5.92
C LYS A 113 -9.24 5.48 -7.31
N ILE A 114 -9.17 4.17 -7.44
CA ILE A 114 -8.86 3.51 -8.74
C ILE A 114 -9.85 3.96 -9.81
N PHE A 115 -11.16 3.91 -9.52
CA PHE A 115 -12.18 4.36 -10.46
C PHE A 115 -12.07 5.87 -10.77
N SER A 116 -11.74 6.70 -9.79
CA SER A 116 -11.56 8.14 -10.01
C SER A 116 -10.39 8.42 -10.95
N TRP A 117 -9.27 7.70 -10.84
CA TRP A 117 -8.13 7.83 -11.75
C TRP A 117 -8.48 7.34 -13.17
N ILE A 118 -9.18 6.23 -13.30
CA ILE A 118 -9.63 5.73 -14.62
C ILE A 118 -10.58 6.73 -15.27
N LEU A 119 -11.55 7.27 -14.51
CA LEU A 119 -12.51 8.26 -15.03
C LEU A 119 -11.85 9.60 -15.35
N THR A 120 -10.75 9.94 -14.67
CA THR A 120 -9.93 11.11 -15.04
C THR A 120 -9.31 10.94 -16.43
N MET A 121 -8.81 9.74 -16.74
CA MET A 121 -8.26 9.44 -18.08
C MET A 121 -9.33 9.29 -19.15
N TYR A 122 -10.54 8.86 -18.79
CA TYR A 122 -11.62 8.63 -19.75
C TYR A 122 -11.96 9.89 -20.55
N LYS A 123 -11.94 9.80 -21.88
CA LYS A 123 -12.10 10.92 -22.81
C LYS A 123 -11.09 12.07 -22.57
N GLY A 124 -9.94 11.80 -21.98
CA GLY A 124 -8.82 12.73 -21.87
C GLY A 124 -7.85 12.58 -23.02
N GLN A 125 -6.99 13.58 -23.21
CA GLN A 125 -5.87 13.51 -24.16
C GLN A 125 -4.64 12.93 -23.43
N VAL A 126 -4.61 11.61 -23.30
CA VAL A 126 -3.54 10.92 -22.58
C VAL A 126 -2.23 11.03 -23.36
N SER A 127 -1.22 11.62 -22.74
CA SER A 127 0.14 11.70 -23.27
C SER A 127 1.01 10.61 -22.61
N PHE A 128 1.58 9.74 -23.45
CA PHE A 128 2.43 8.62 -23.00
C PHE A 128 3.87 9.10 -22.72
N THR A 129 4.02 9.91 -21.70
CA THR A 129 5.31 10.36 -21.17
C THR A 129 5.81 9.42 -20.07
N PRO A 130 7.12 9.41 -19.71
CA PRO A 130 7.62 8.58 -18.62
C PRO A 130 6.81 8.64 -17.33
N PRO A 131 6.43 9.82 -16.77
CA PRO A 131 5.58 9.86 -15.58
C PRO A 131 4.24 9.15 -15.78
N MET A 132 3.63 9.25 -16.95
CA MET A 132 2.35 8.61 -17.23
C MET A 132 2.49 7.09 -17.34
N PHE A 133 3.58 6.57 -17.91
CA PHE A 133 3.85 5.13 -17.89
C PHE A 133 3.99 4.58 -16.47
N TYR A 134 4.66 5.31 -15.57
CA TYR A 134 4.71 4.94 -14.15
C TYR A 134 3.31 4.95 -13.51
N ALA A 135 2.47 5.94 -13.83
CA ALA A 135 1.11 5.99 -13.31
C ALA A 135 0.24 4.83 -13.81
N LEU A 136 0.36 4.44 -15.08
CA LEU A 136 -0.34 3.27 -15.63
C LEU A 136 0.18 1.96 -15.02
N ALA A 137 1.50 1.81 -14.87
CA ALA A 137 2.10 0.66 -14.20
C ALA A 137 1.63 0.57 -12.75
N PHE A 138 1.60 1.70 -12.03
CA PHE A 138 1.03 1.77 -10.68
C PHE A 138 -0.42 1.27 -10.65
N LEU A 139 -1.28 1.76 -11.52
CA LEU A 139 -2.70 1.34 -11.57
C LEU A 139 -2.83 -0.16 -11.75
N PHE A 140 -2.07 -0.74 -12.68
CA PHE A 140 -2.11 -2.17 -12.95
C PHE A 140 -1.58 -2.99 -11.76
N LEU A 141 -0.37 -2.70 -11.30
CA LEU A 141 0.29 -3.47 -10.23
C LEU A 141 -0.40 -3.31 -8.88
N PHE A 142 -0.81 -2.07 -8.54
CA PHE A 142 -1.53 -1.81 -7.30
C PHE A 142 -2.93 -2.43 -7.30
N THR A 143 -3.61 -2.52 -8.45
CA THR A 143 -4.92 -3.20 -8.55
C THR A 143 -4.76 -4.70 -8.24
N ILE A 144 -3.74 -5.36 -8.77
CA ILE A 144 -3.44 -6.77 -8.44
C ILE A 144 -3.14 -6.89 -6.94
N GLY A 145 -2.28 -6.02 -6.41
CA GLY A 145 -1.95 -5.99 -4.99
C GLY A 145 -3.17 -5.79 -4.08
N GLY A 146 -4.05 -4.86 -4.44
CA GLY A 146 -5.29 -4.60 -3.69
C GLY A 146 -6.27 -5.77 -3.71
N LEU A 147 -6.44 -6.41 -4.88
CA LEU A 147 -7.31 -7.60 -5.00
C LEU A 147 -6.78 -8.78 -4.18
N THR A 148 -5.46 -9.04 -4.23
CA THR A 148 -4.85 -10.08 -3.40
C THR A 148 -4.96 -9.76 -1.90
N GLY A 149 -4.95 -8.48 -1.53
CA GLY A 149 -5.23 -8.03 -0.16
C GLY A 149 -6.65 -8.34 0.31
N ILE A 150 -7.64 -8.25 -0.57
CA ILE A 150 -9.02 -8.66 -0.26
C ILE A 150 -9.08 -10.16 0.03
N PHE A 151 -8.35 -11.00 -0.71
CA PHE A 151 -8.27 -12.43 -0.42
C PHE A 151 -7.66 -12.70 0.96
N LEU A 152 -6.57 -12.02 1.31
CA LEU A 152 -5.94 -12.14 2.63
C LEU A 152 -6.82 -11.57 3.76
N GLY A 153 -7.67 -10.58 3.48
CA GLY A 153 -8.65 -10.06 4.43
C GLY A 153 -9.75 -11.08 4.80
N ALA A 154 -9.96 -12.09 3.96
CA ALA A 154 -10.91 -13.17 4.21
C ALA A 154 -10.29 -14.22 5.15
N VAL A 155 -10.73 -14.27 6.41
CA VAL A 155 -10.18 -15.22 7.39
C VAL A 155 -10.16 -16.67 6.89
N ALA A 156 -11.21 -17.12 6.21
CA ALA A 156 -11.29 -18.47 5.66
C ALA A 156 -10.22 -18.78 4.61
N LEU A 157 -9.78 -17.79 3.87
CA LEU A 157 -8.70 -17.91 2.88
C LEU A 157 -7.33 -17.72 3.53
N ASP A 158 -7.20 -16.74 4.44
CA ASP A 158 -5.92 -16.41 5.08
C ASP A 158 -5.38 -17.56 5.93
N ILE A 159 -6.23 -18.36 6.55
CA ILE A 159 -5.82 -19.58 7.27
C ILE A 159 -4.94 -20.50 6.39
N HIS A 160 -5.16 -20.53 5.08
CA HIS A 160 -4.38 -21.32 4.13
C HIS A 160 -3.23 -20.55 3.47
N LEU A 161 -3.34 -19.22 3.41
CA LEU A 161 -2.39 -18.35 2.72
C LEU A 161 -1.40 -17.69 3.67
N HIS A 162 -1.69 -17.68 4.98
CA HIS A 162 -0.86 -17.08 6.01
C HIS A 162 0.55 -17.68 6.00
N ASP A 163 1.55 -16.81 6.15
CA ASP A 163 2.98 -17.17 6.11
C ASP A 163 3.44 -17.91 4.83
N THR A 164 2.73 -17.74 3.73
CA THR A 164 3.11 -18.26 2.42
C THR A 164 3.66 -17.13 1.52
N TYR A 165 4.25 -17.51 0.38
CA TYR A 165 4.68 -16.55 -0.65
C TYR A 165 3.52 -15.74 -1.28
N PHE A 166 2.26 -16.14 -1.06
CA PHE A 166 1.12 -15.33 -1.48
C PHE A 166 1.07 -14.00 -0.72
N VAL A 167 1.37 -14.00 0.57
CA VAL A 167 1.49 -12.77 1.39
C VAL A 167 2.65 -11.92 0.90
N VAL A 168 3.80 -12.56 0.61
CA VAL A 168 4.98 -11.89 0.06
C VAL A 168 4.67 -11.23 -1.29
N ALA A 169 3.97 -11.92 -2.17
CA ALA A 169 3.53 -11.36 -3.45
C ALA A 169 2.58 -10.16 -3.23
N HIS A 170 1.59 -10.29 -2.36
CA HIS A 170 0.65 -9.22 -2.06
C HIS A 170 1.36 -7.92 -1.69
N PHE A 171 2.20 -7.95 -0.66
CA PHE A 171 2.84 -6.71 -0.21
C PHE A 171 3.88 -6.16 -1.19
N HIS A 172 4.53 -7.00 -2.00
CA HIS A 172 5.41 -6.51 -3.06
C HIS A 172 4.63 -5.81 -4.18
N TYR A 173 3.47 -6.34 -4.60
CA TYR A 173 2.61 -5.63 -5.55
C TYR A 173 2.12 -4.29 -5.01
N VAL A 174 1.84 -4.19 -3.71
CA VAL A 174 1.41 -2.94 -3.07
C VAL A 174 2.59 -2.00 -2.85
N MET A 175 3.70 -2.46 -2.28
CA MET A 175 4.84 -1.60 -1.92
C MET A 175 5.70 -1.25 -3.12
N GLN A 176 6.21 -2.24 -3.86
CA GLN A 176 7.06 -1.99 -5.03
C GLN A 176 6.22 -1.50 -6.21
N GLY A 177 5.18 -2.26 -6.56
CA GLY A 177 4.27 -1.91 -7.64
C GLY A 177 3.45 -0.64 -7.37
N GLY A 178 3.17 -0.34 -6.11
CA GLY A 178 2.51 0.89 -5.67
C GLY A 178 3.50 2.00 -5.33
N THR A 179 4.09 1.96 -4.13
CA THR A 179 4.84 3.09 -3.57
C THR A 179 6.07 3.45 -4.38
N ILE A 180 6.94 2.48 -4.72
CA ILE A 180 8.20 2.74 -5.43
C ILE A 180 7.91 3.23 -6.86
N VAL A 181 7.00 2.58 -7.57
CA VAL A 181 6.63 2.96 -8.94
C VAL A 181 6.04 4.38 -8.97
N ALA A 182 5.15 4.72 -8.02
CA ALA A 182 4.61 6.08 -7.92
C ALA A 182 5.70 7.11 -7.59
N PHE A 183 6.61 6.79 -6.67
CA PHE A 183 7.72 7.67 -6.32
C PHE A 183 8.62 7.98 -7.52
N LEU A 184 8.98 6.96 -8.30
CA LEU A 184 9.75 7.14 -9.54
C LEU A 184 8.98 7.99 -10.55
N GLY A 185 7.67 7.74 -10.70
CA GLY A 185 6.81 8.59 -11.53
C GLY A 185 6.82 10.05 -11.08
N GLY A 186 6.75 10.29 -9.77
CA GLY A 186 6.84 11.62 -9.17
C GLY A 186 8.19 12.30 -9.42
N LEU A 187 9.30 11.57 -9.26
CA LEU A 187 10.63 12.10 -9.59
C LEU A 187 10.69 12.59 -11.03
N HIS A 188 10.22 11.79 -11.99
CA HIS A 188 10.18 12.19 -13.38
C HIS A 188 9.24 13.37 -13.65
N HIS A 189 8.10 13.42 -12.95
CA HIS A 189 7.10 14.47 -13.12
C HIS A 189 7.60 15.82 -12.62
N TRP A 190 8.24 15.85 -11.46
CA TRP A 190 8.72 17.10 -10.85
C TRP A 190 10.18 17.43 -11.16
N TRP A 191 10.95 16.55 -11.82
CA TRP A 191 12.35 16.76 -12.14
C TRP A 191 12.63 18.12 -12.79
N PRO A 192 11.94 18.52 -13.88
CA PRO A 192 12.18 19.81 -14.52
C PRO A 192 11.91 21.00 -13.58
N LYS A 193 10.89 20.86 -12.73
CA LYS A 193 10.51 21.91 -11.80
C LYS A 193 11.50 22.03 -10.62
N SER A 194 12.09 20.93 -10.19
CA SER A 194 13.01 20.88 -9.06
C SER A 194 14.43 21.32 -9.46
N PHE A 195 14.86 20.98 -10.67
CA PHE A 195 16.25 21.16 -11.12
C PHE A 195 16.41 22.15 -12.27
N GLY A 196 15.34 22.67 -12.84
CA GLY A 196 15.37 23.62 -13.97
C GLY A 196 15.84 23.03 -15.30
N VAL A 197 16.10 21.73 -15.37
CA VAL A 197 16.57 21.02 -16.57
C VAL A 197 15.69 19.81 -16.84
N MET A 198 15.48 19.50 -18.14
CA MET A 198 14.80 18.28 -18.54
C MET A 198 15.81 17.15 -18.71
N TYR A 199 15.54 15.98 -18.18
CA TYR A 199 16.32 14.79 -18.46
C TYR A 199 16.10 14.31 -19.90
N ASN A 200 17.09 13.62 -20.48
CA ASN A 200 16.94 13.05 -21.81
C ASN A 200 16.07 11.76 -21.76
N PRO A 201 14.86 11.78 -22.31
CA PRO A 201 13.97 10.60 -22.23
C PRO A 201 14.51 9.37 -22.99
N VAL A 202 15.36 9.58 -24.00
CA VAL A 202 15.98 8.51 -24.79
C VAL A 202 17.03 7.76 -23.96
N SER A 203 17.87 8.47 -23.20
CA SER A 203 18.87 7.85 -22.32
C SER A 203 18.24 6.96 -21.27
N TYR A 204 17.07 7.33 -20.76
CA TYR A 204 16.35 6.56 -19.75
C TYR A 204 15.75 5.27 -20.31
N THR A 205 15.20 5.29 -21.52
CA THR A 205 14.67 4.10 -22.19
C THR A 205 15.76 3.13 -22.62
N HIS A 206 16.93 3.63 -23.00
CA HIS A 206 18.09 2.81 -23.36
C HIS A 206 18.75 2.13 -22.15
N LEU A 207 18.89 2.82 -21.02
CA LEU A 207 19.41 2.20 -19.78
C LEU A 207 18.56 0.98 -19.37
N ARG A 208 17.25 1.07 -19.49
CA ARG A 208 16.35 -0.04 -19.18
C ARG A 208 16.44 -1.20 -20.17
N ALA A 209 16.75 -0.96 -21.43
CA ALA A 209 16.95 -2.02 -22.43
C ALA A 209 18.21 -2.84 -22.13
N HIS A 210 19.30 -2.21 -21.66
CA HIS A 210 20.53 -2.88 -21.31
C HIS A 210 20.47 -3.68 -20.00
N GLU A 211 19.61 -3.30 -19.04
CA GLU A 211 19.42 -4.06 -17.79
C GLU A 211 18.63 -5.37 -17.98
N THR A 212 17.92 -5.52 -19.10
CA THR A 212 17.15 -6.74 -19.41
C THR A 212 17.93 -7.74 -20.26
N GLU A 213 19.13 -7.40 -20.74
CA GLU A 213 19.98 -8.26 -21.54
C GLU A 213 21.20 -8.82 -20.74
N ALA A 214 21.32 -8.52 -19.45
CA ALA A 214 22.32 -9.05 -18.53
C ALA A 214 21.69 -10.04 -17.54
#